data_a6b7476de550f45f34b93d24e4b67181
#
_entry.id   a6b7476de550f45f34b93d24e4b67181
#
_cell.length_a   1.000
_cell.length_b   1.000
_cell.length_c   1.000
_cell.angle_alpha   90.00
_cell.angle_beta   90.00
_cell.angle_gamma   90.00
#
_symmetry.space_group_name_H-M   'P 1'
#
loop_
_entity.id
_entity.type
_entity.pdbx_description
1 polymer ?
#
loop_
_entity_poly.entity_id
_entity_poly.type
_entity_poly.pdbx_seq_one_letter_code
_entity_poly.pdbx_strand_id
1 'polypeptide(L)'
;MFEYHGWITIRETAAADDEDSRLRHIIDELRLHVARMDSPYLLDLRWMNGEPFIHLGGSSNHGSSSDVVELFERVALIAPGSYGLLHMHNDEEPGHENEVRVLRLVRGMVTRHTEVLLSPYIPTVEDPFTG
;
A
#
# COMPACT_ATOMS: atom_id res chain seq x y z
N MET A 1 -11.32 -2.77 13.96
CA MET A 1 -10.00 -2.11 13.78
C MET A 1 -9.47 -2.38 12.38
N PHE A 2 -8.99 -1.35 11.73
CA PHE A 2 -8.31 -1.48 10.44
C PHE A 2 -6.90 -0.90 10.56
N GLU A 3 -5.87 -1.71 10.29
CA GLU A 3 -4.47 -1.34 10.35
C GLU A 3 -3.81 -1.64 9.01
N TYR A 4 -2.97 -0.74 8.52
CA TYR A 4 -2.26 -0.96 7.27
C TYR A 4 -0.86 -0.36 7.28
N HIS A 5 0.05 -1.00 6.54
CA HIS A 5 1.43 -0.57 6.35
C HIS A 5 1.86 -0.89 4.92
N GLY A 6 2.40 0.09 4.18
CA GLY A 6 2.75 -0.15 2.80
C GLY A 6 3.78 0.79 2.21
N TRP A 7 4.21 0.43 1.02
CA TRP A 7 5.17 1.21 0.24
C TRP A 7 5.01 0.93 -1.24
N ILE A 8 5.36 1.92 -2.07
CA ILE A 8 5.41 1.78 -3.53
C ILE A 8 6.68 2.45 -4.04
N THR A 9 7.44 1.75 -4.87
CA THR A 9 8.46 2.36 -5.72
C THR A 9 7.79 2.71 -7.03
N ILE A 10 7.78 4.00 -7.39
CA ILE A 10 7.05 4.48 -8.56
C ILE A 10 7.96 4.47 -9.77
N ARG A 11 7.52 3.83 -10.86
CA ARG A 11 8.21 3.77 -12.14
C ARG A 11 7.22 3.88 -13.29
N GLU A 12 7.58 4.62 -14.31
CA GLU A 12 6.77 4.73 -15.52
C GLU A 12 6.67 3.39 -16.24
N THR A 13 7.82 2.73 -16.43
CA THR A 13 7.92 1.45 -17.11
C THR A 13 8.75 0.47 -16.27
N ALA A 14 8.69 -0.82 -16.62
CA ALA A 14 9.54 -1.83 -16.00
C ALA A 14 11.01 -1.73 -16.48
N ALA A 15 11.30 -0.93 -17.51
CA ALA A 15 12.65 -0.68 -18.01
C ALA A 15 13.39 0.30 -17.08
N ALA A 16 14.74 0.20 -17.09
CA ALA A 16 15.56 1.06 -16.24
C ALA A 16 15.62 2.52 -16.70
N ASP A 17 15.25 2.80 -17.94
CA ASP A 17 15.41 4.09 -18.60
C ASP A 17 14.09 4.86 -18.66
N ASP A 18 13.53 5.23 -17.50
CA ASP A 18 12.36 6.11 -17.47
C ASP A 18 12.75 7.52 -17.94
N GLU A 19 11.87 8.15 -18.72
CA GLU A 19 12.04 9.55 -19.06
C GLU A 19 11.72 10.41 -17.84
N ASP A 20 12.69 11.19 -17.36
CA ASP A 20 12.54 12.04 -16.19
C ASP A 20 11.37 13.01 -16.28
N SER A 21 11.14 13.60 -17.45
CA SER A 21 10.05 14.55 -17.66
C SER A 21 8.67 13.91 -17.50
N ARG A 22 8.51 12.69 -18.02
CA ARG A 22 7.27 11.92 -17.92
C ARG A 22 7.04 11.43 -16.50
N LEU A 23 8.08 10.95 -15.85
CA LEU A 23 8.01 10.50 -14.47
C LEU A 23 7.62 11.66 -13.55
N ARG A 24 8.20 12.86 -13.74
CA ARG A 24 7.82 14.05 -12.98
C ARG A 24 6.36 14.42 -13.16
N HIS A 25 5.85 14.30 -14.36
CA HIS A 25 4.43 14.55 -14.64
C HIS A 25 3.52 13.55 -13.92
N ILE A 26 3.88 12.28 -13.92
CA ILE A 26 3.19 11.24 -13.16
C ILE A 26 3.20 11.56 -11.66
N ILE A 27 4.35 11.96 -11.15
CA ILE A 27 4.47 12.32 -9.72
C ILE A 27 3.61 13.53 -9.37
N ASP A 28 3.52 14.52 -10.23
CA ASP A 28 2.65 15.68 -10.02
C ASP A 28 1.18 15.25 -9.94
N GLU A 29 0.73 14.35 -10.80
CA GLU A 29 -0.61 13.77 -10.73
C GLU A 29 -0.85 13.02 -9.43
N LEU A 30 0.11 12.20 -9.01
CA LEU A 30 0.01 11.43 -7.77
C LEU A 30 -0.01 12.34 -6.54
N ARG A 31 0.75 13.43 -6.54
CA ARG A 31 0.71 14.42 -5.46
C ARG A 31 -0.67 15.02 -5.30
N LEU A 32 -1.35 15.32 -6.40
CA LEU A 32 -2.74 15.81 -6.36
C LEU A 32 -3.68 14.77 -5.77
N HIS A 33 -3.53 13.52 -6.17
CA HIS A 33 -4.35 12.43 -5.64
C HIS A 33 -4.12 12.22 -4.13
N VAL A 34 -2.87 12.19 -3.71
CA VAL A 34 -2.47 12.06 -2.30
C VAL A 34 -3.03 13.22 -1.48
N ALA A 35 -2.94 14.46 -2.00
CA ALA A 35 -3.48 15.63 -1.31
C ALA A 35 -5.01 15.55 -1.15
N ARG A 36 -5.72 15.01 -2.14
CA ARG A 36 -7.17 14.84 -2.08
C ARG A 36 -7.61 13.77 -1.08
N MET A 37 -6.76 12.78 -0.81
CA MET A 37 -7.06 11.75 0.18
C MET A 37 -7.14 12.35 1.60
N ASP A 38 -6.41 13.44 1.85
CA ASP A 38 -6.42 14.15 3.13
C ASP A 38 -6.30 13.19 4.33
N SER A 39 -5.36 12.26 4.23
CA SER A 39 -5.18 11.23 5.25
C SER A 39 -4.66 11.82 6.56
N PRO A 40 -5.28 11.50 7.71
CA PRO A 40 -4.75 11.91 9.01
C PRO A 40 -3.57 11.04 9.46
N TYR A 41 -3.23 10.01 8.70
CA TYR A 41 -2.18 9.04 9.02
C TYR A 41 -0.96 9.26 8.13
N LEU A 42 0.00 8.33 8.18
CA LEU A 42 1.18 8.40 7.33
C LEU A 42 0.79 8.23 5.86
N LEU A 43 1.09 9.22 5.05
CA LEU A 43 0.96 9.15 3.59
C LEU A 43 2.00 10.11 3.00
N ASP A 44 3.15 9.56 2.63
CA ASP A 44 4.33 10.33 2.25
C ASP A 44 4.76 9.96 0.83
N LEU A 45 4.86 10.96 -0.03
CA LEU A 45 5.38 10.84 -1.39
C LEU A 45 6.61 11.70 -1.51
N ARG A 46 7.77 11.08 -1.67
CA ARG A 46 9.04 11.81 -1.79
C ARG A 46 10.03 11.14 -2.71
N TRP A 47 10.96 11.94 -3.20
CA TRP A 47 12.13 11.46 -3.93
C TRP A 47 13.23 11.11 -2.94
N MET A 48 13.84 9.94 -3.14
CA MET A 48 15.00 9.51 -2.37
C MET A 48 15.99 8.86 -3.34
N ASN A 49 17.22 9.32 -3.32
CA ASN A 49 18.28 8.82 -4.21
C ASN A 49 17.86 8.79 -5.69
N GLY A 50 17.18 9.85 -6.13
CA GLY A 50 16.75 10.00 -7.52
C GLY A 50 15.51 9.18 -7.94
N GLU A 51 14.88 8.48 -7.01
CA GLU A 51 13.68 7.69 -7.28
C GLU A 51 12.51 8.14 -6.39
N PRO A 52 11.28 8.12 -6.91
CA PRO A 52 10.11 8.49 -6.12
C PRO A 52 9.49 7.29 -5.41
N PHE A 53 9.09 7.50 -4.16
CA PHE A 53 8.49 6.47 -3.31
C PHE A 53 7.26 7.00 -2.60
N ILE A 54 6.30 6.10 -2.38
CA ILE A 54 5.19 6.33 -1.45
C ILE A 54 5.38 5.41 -0.25
N HIS A 55 5.24 5.96 0.95
CA HIS A 55 5.16 5.20 2.18
C HIS A 55 3.86 5.57 2.89
N LEU A 56 3.13 4.56 3.36
CA LEU A 56 1.84 4.79 4.00
C LEU A 56 1.61 3.83 5.15
N GLY A 57 0.83 4.28 6.11
CA GLY A 57 0.47 3.47 7.27
C GLY A 57 -0.55 4.18 8.13
N GLY A 58 -1.38 3.41 8.79
CA GLY A 58 -2.41 3.96 9.64
C GLY A 58 -3.16 2.90 10.41
N SER A 59 -3.94 3.37 11.37
CA SER A 59 -4.80 2.51 12.17
C SER A 59 -6.04 3.28 12.58
N SER A 60 -7.20 2.67 12.42
CA SER A 60 -8.47 3.26 12.82
C SER A 60 -9.39 2.20 13.42
N ASN A 61 -10.35 2.64 14.25
CA ASN A 61 -11.25 1.70 14.89
C ASN A 61 -12.24 1.07 13.90
N HIS A 62 -12.70 1.83 12.92
CA HIS A 62 -13.71 1.42 11.95
C HIS A 62 -13.36 1.90 10.54
N GLY A 63 -12.13 1.67 10.11
CA GLY A 63 -11.71 2.07 8.79
C GLY A 63 -12.02 1.04 7.71
N SER A 64 -11.93 1.47 6.46
CA SER A 64 -12.00 0.57 5.31
C SER A 64 -10.75 0.72 4.45
N SER A 65 -10.47 -0.31 3.67
CA SER A 65 -9.30 -0.33 2.78
C SER A 65 -9.51 0.46 1.48
N SER A 66 -10.71 0.99 1.22
CA SER A 66 -11.07 1.52 -0.10
C SER A 66 -10.13 2.60 -0.63
N ASP A 67 -9.76 3.57 0.21
CA ASP A 67 -8.90 4.68 -0.23
C ASP A 67 -7.47 4.24 -0.53
N VAL A 68 -6.92 3.37 0.31
CA VAL A 68 -5.54 2.90 0.12
C VAL A 68 -5.44 1.91 -1.03
N VAL A 69 -6.45 1.07 -1.24
CA VAL A 69 -6.55 0.18 -2.40
C VAL A 69 -6.68 1.00 -3.69
N GLU A 70 -7.52 2.03 -3.69
CA GLU A 70 -7.68 2.93 -4.83
C GLU A 70 -6.36 3.61 -5.20
N LEU A 71 -5.56 4.02 -4.22
CA LEU A 71 -4.24 4.58 -4.47
C LEU A 71 -3.35 3.60 -5.23
N PHE A 72 -3.29 2.34 -4.79
CA PHE A 72 -2.52 1.30 -5.48
C PHE A 72 -3.02 1.07 -6.91
N GLU A 73 -4.33 1.02 -7.11
CA GLU A 73 -4.93 0.87 -8.44
C GLU A 73 -4.63 2.05 -9.34
N ARG A 74 -4.64 3.27 -8.79
CA ARG A 74 -4.29 4.48 -9.53
C ARG A 74 -2.84 4.46 -9.99
N VAL A 75 -1.92 4.08 -9.10
CA VAL A 75 -0.50 3.94 -9.44
C VAL A 75 -0.32 2.87 -10.53
N ALA A 76 -1.01 1.74 -10.41
CA ALA A 76 -0.97 0.67 -11.41
C ALA A 76 -1.35 1.18 -12.79
N LEU A 77 -2.35 2.05 -12.86
CA LEU A 77 -2.86 2.60 -14.11
C LEU A 77 -1.91 3.60 -14.75
N ILE A 78 -1.40 4.57 -13.99
CA ILE A 78 -0.62 5.69 -14.55
C ILE A 78 0.88 5.46 -14.52
N ALA A 79 1.37 4.54 -13.73
CA ALA A 79 2.79 4.21 -13.60
C ALA A 79 2.99 2.69 -13.57
N PRO A 80 2.76 1.99 -14.69
CA PRO A 80 2.69 0.52 -14.69
C PRO A 80 4.00 -0.20 -14.39
N GLY A 81 5.13 0.50 -14.39
CA GLY A 81 6.42 -0.06 -13.95
C GLY A 81 6.59 -0.10 -12.44
N SER A 82 5.67 0.49 -11.68
CA SER A 82 5.73 0.55 -10.24
C SER A 82 5.56 -0.82 -9.58
N TYR A 83 6.10 -0.94 -8.37
CA TYR A 83 5.92 -2.14 -7.55
C TYR A 83 5.85 -1.78 -6.08
N GLY A 84 5.09 -2.57 -5.32
CA GLY A 84 4.93 -2.33 -3.91
C GLY A 84 4.04 -3.34 -3.22
N LEU A 85 3.96 -3.21 -1.91
CA LEU A 85 3.15 -4.06 -1.04
C LEU A 85 2.38 -3.21 -0.04
N LEU A 86 1.19 -3.67 0.29
CA LEU A 86 0.38 -3.09 1.36
C LEU A 86 -0.12 -4.22 2.25
N HIS A 87 0.35 -4.24 3.50
CA HIS A 87 -0.14 -5.18 4.51
C HIS A 87 -1.34 -4.57 5.20
N MET A 88 -2.42 -5.34 5.31
CA MET A 88 -3.69 -4.89 5.90
C MET A 88 -4.19 -5.91 6.89
N HIS A 89 -4.68 -5.44 8.02
CA HIS A 89 -5.44 -6.26 8.96
C HIS A 89 -6.74 -5.56 9.32
N ASN A 90 -7.86 -6.21 9.03
CA ASN A 90 -9.19 -5.74 9.39
C ASN A 90 -9.93 -6.84 10.11
N ASP A 91 -10.04 -6.74 11.44
CA ASP A 91 -10.69 -7.75 12.27
C ASP A 91 -12.23 -7.76 12.13
N GLU A 92 -12.77 -6.82 11.37
CA GLU A 92 -14.21 -6.75 11.05
C GLU A 92 -14.51 -7.28 9.64
N GLU A 93 -13.53 -7.68 8.85
CA GLU A 93 -13.75 -8.19 7.49
C GLU A 93 -14.24 -9.65 7.54
N PRO A 94 -15.48 -9.94 7.09
CA PRO A 94 -16.03 -11.30 7.15
C PRO A 94 -15.15 -12.33 6.46
N GLY A 95 -14.83 -13.41 7.17
CA GLY A 95 -13.99 -14.50 6.65
C GLY A 95 -12.49 -14.24 6.73
N HIS A 96 -12.06 -13.03 7.11
CA HIS A 96 -10.65 -12.63 7.15
C HIS A 96 -10.25 -11.96 8.47
N GLU A 97 -11.03 -12.15 9.52
CA GLU A 97 -10.88 -11.45 10.80
C GLU A 97 -9.54 -11.75 11.45
N ASN A 98 -8.98 -12.92 11.21
CA ASN A 98 -7.72 -13.36 11.81
C ASN A 98 -6.59 -13.50 10.77
N GLU A 99 -6.68 -12.77 9.68
CA GLU A 99 -5.67 -12.80 8.63
C GLU A 99 -5.06 -11.43 8.39
N VAL A 100 -3.73 -11.40 8.22
CA VAL A 100 -3.07 -10.27 7.60
C VAL A 100 -3.11 -10.52 6.09
N ARG A 101 -3.69 -9.58 5.35
CA ARG A 101 -3.77 -9.63 3.90
C ARG A 101 -2.69 -8.74 3.31
N VAL A 102 -2.19 -9.10 2.14
CA VAL A 102 -1.24 -8.27 1.42
C VAL A 102 -1.79 -7.94 0.03
N LEU A 103 -1.76 -6.65 -0.30
CA LEU A 103 -2.02 -6.16 -1.64
C LEU A 103 -0.68 -6.05 -2.36
N ARG A 104 -0.57 -6.69 -3.51
CA ARG A 104 0.65 -6.69 -4.31
C ARG A 104 0.43 -5.87 -5.57
N LEU A 105 1.31 -4.89 -5.82
CA LEU A 105 1.34 -4.11 -7.04
C LEU A 105 2.59 -4.51 -7.83
N VAL A 106 2.41 -5.07 -9.01
CA VAL A 106 3.49 -5.43 -9.93
C VAL A 106 2.98 -5.36 -11.36
N ARG A 107 3.73 -4.69 -12.23
CA ARG A 107 3.47 -4.62 -13.68
C ARG A 107 2.03 -4.19 -14.01
N GLY A 108 1.54 -3.15 -13.37
CA GLY A 108 0.21 -2.62 -13.62
C GLY A 108 -0.93 -3.48 -13.08
N MET A 109 -0.63 -4.49 -12.27
CA MET A 109 -1.63 -5.38 -11.68
C MET A 109 -1.62 -5.29 -10.15
N VAL A 110 -2.80 -5.21 -9.58
CA VAL A 110 -3.02 -5.24 -8.14
C VAL A 110 -3.70 -6.55 -7.79
N THR A 111 -3.07 -7.36 -6.95
CA THR A 111 -3.60 -8.65 -6.53
C THR A 111 -3.60 -8.77 -5.00
N ARG A 112 -4.54 -9.57 -4.46
CA ARG A 112 -4.69 -9.79 -3.03
C ARG A 112 -4.19 -11.17 -2.64
N HIS A 113 -3.49 -11.24 -1.50
CA HIS A 113 -2.93 -12.49 -1.00
C HIS A 113 -3.08 -12.54 0.52
N THR A 114 -3.05 -13.73 1.09
CA THR A 114 -2.91 -13.90 2.54
C THR A 114 -1.43 -13.84 2.89
N GLU A 115 -1.07 -13.02 3.89
CA GLU A 115 0.31 -12.93 4.37
C GLU A 115 0.57 -14.10 5.33
N VAL A 116 1.33 -15.08 4.88
CA VAL A 116 1.54 -16.33 5.61
C VAL A 116 2.45 -16.19 6.84
N LEU A 117 3.29 -15.15 6.88
CA LEU A 117 4.20 -14.93 8.01
C LEU A 117 3.49 -14.39 9.24
N LEU A 118 2.36 -13.70 9.04
CA LEU A 118 1.61 -13.02 10.09
C LEU A 118 0.16 -13.53 10.21
N SER A 119 -0.15 -14.63 9.54
CA SER A 119 -1.48 -15.24 9.60
C SER A 119 -1.36 -16.67 10.09
N PRO A 120 -2.24 -17.11 11.00
CA PRO A 120 -3.29 -16.33 11.62
C PRO A 120 -2.72 -15.23 12.55
N TYR A 121 -3.42 -14.11 12.64
CA TYR A 121 -3.01 -12.96 13.47
C TYR A 121 -2.93 -13.35 14.95
N ILE A 122 -3.91 -14.06 15.43
CA ILE A 122 -3.94 -14.71 16.72
C ILE A 122 -3.74 -16.21 16.49
N PRO A 123 -2.76 -16.88 17.08
CA PRO A 123 -1.91 -16.50 18.21
C PRO A 123 -0.56 -15.84 17.84
N THR A 124 -0.35 -15.41 16.60
CA THR A 124 0.96 -14.89 16.18
C THR A 124 1.42 -13.69 17.01
N VAL A 125 0.49 -12.80 17.36
CA VAL A 125 0.79 -11.55 18.08
C VAL A 125 0.34 -11.56 19.53
N GLU A 126 -0.30 -12.62 20.01
CA GLU A 126 -0.65 -12.77 21.41
C GLU A 126 0.45 -13.50 22.18
N ASP A 127 0.71 -13.06 23.40
CA ASP A 127 1.61 -13.78 24.29
C ASP A 127 0.99 -15.14 24.63
N PRO A 128 1.82 -16.21 24.73
CA PRO A 128 1.31 -17.50 25.14
C PRO A 128 0.62 -17.41 26.50
N PHE A 129 -0.54 -18.02 26.62
CA PHE A 129 -1.22 -18.12 27.90
C PHE A 129 -0.49 -19.11 28.79
N THR A 130 0.08 -18.61 29.87
CA THR A 130 0.87 -19.40 30.84
C THR A 130 0.14 -19.52 32.18
N GLY A 131 -1.11 -19.67 32.11
CA GLY A 131 -1.99 -19.67 33.26
C GLY A 131 -1.90 -20.86 34.16
#